data_99b982d9dc05648d2b64bdc21fcb8ff1
#
_entry.id   99b982d9dc05648d2b64bdc21fcb8ff1
#
_cell.length_a   1.000
_cell.length_b   1.000
_cell.length_c   1.000
_cell.angle_alpha   90.00
_cell.angle_beta   90.00
_cell.angle_gamma   90.00
#
_symmetry.space_group_name_H-M   'P 1'
#
loop_
_entity.id
_entity.type
_entity.pdbx_description
1 polymer ?
#
loop_
_entity_poly.entity_id
_entity_poly.type
_entity_poly.pdbx_seq_one_letter_code
_entity_poly.pdbx_strand_id
1 'polypeptide(L)'
;MKSAKIINFLDSSKNKITPFSINSVKINGFMGEYLEKMLKVTILSQYEKLEKVGTIDNFRIASGKKKGSFKGMVFSDSDVYKWLEASSYALLFSDDKELKEKVDKTIQEIKDAQDEDGYINTYFTFERKKERWSDLATKHELYCAGHLMQAAVAHKRVTEEDTLLEVAIKFADLIADTFGSDKKRGAPGHPEIEMALVELYRETKNQKYLDLAKYFLEERGNGYASTFKFFNPEYYIDHKPFKELQEMTGHAVRILYLCNGATDIYLETGDKELLSTLEKLWNNLVTKKMYVTGGAGSRYEGEAFGEEYELPNKRAYTETCAAIASFMWNYRMFLATGEAKYVDLMELVLYNGLLSGLSIDGKNYFYVNPLEDRGKHRRKSWYDCACCPPNIARTLTSFPGYMYATSKDGIYINLFENSEANLKYKKREVKITQETEYPWDGKMKIIVSSATGEVFSLFLRKPNWVDNYNISVDGEKIEVKEEKGFLR
;
A
#
# COMPACT_ATOMS: atom_id res chain seq x y z
N MET A 1 20.34 8.60 -11.69
CA MET A 1 19.69 7.79 -10.63
C MET A 1 18.34 7.29 -11.15
N LYS A 2 18.04 6.02 -10.94
CA LYS A 2 16.75 5.41 -11.28
C LYS A 2 15.66 6.14 -10.51
N SER A 3 14.48 6.33 -11.11
CA SER A 3 13.35 7.04 -10.47
C SER A 3 12.28 6.04 -10.08
N ALA A 4 12.36 5.49 -8.87
CA ALA A 4 11.35 4.61 -8.32
C ALA A 4 10.37 5.40 -7.46
N LYS A 5 9.18 5.67 -7.98
CA LYS A 5 8.09 6.35 -7.26
C LYS A 5 7.06 5.33 -6.79
N ILE A 6 6.42 5.59 -5.64
CA ILE A 6 5.29 4.78 -5.16
C ILE A 6 4.15 4.85 -6.17
N ILE A 7 3.82 6.05 -6.62
CA ILE A 7 2.82 6.32 -7.66
C ILE A 7 3.50 7.12 -8.76
N ASN A 8 3.47 6.63 -9.99
CA ASN A 8 4.16 7.24 -11.13
C ASN A 8 3.15 7.67 -12.19
N PHE A 9 2.60 8.87 -12.08
CA PHE A 9 1.64 9.40 -13.04
C PHE A 9 2.21 9.51 -14.45
N LEU A 10 1.42 9.12 -15.45
CA LEU A 10 1.78 9.24 -16.88
C LEU A 10 1.83 10.70 -17.31
N ASP A 11 0.87 11.48 -16.86
CA ASP A 11 0.78 12.92 -17.11
C ASP A 11 0.66 13.67 -15.79
N SER A 12 1.79 14.10 -15.26
CA SER A 12 1.84 14.87 -14.02
C SER A 12 1.17 16.24 -14.11
N SER A 13 0.83 16.72 -15.33
CA SER A 13 0.13 17.99 -15.50
C SER A 13 -1.34 17.92 -15.08
N LYS A 14 -1.95 16.72 -15.12
CA LYS A 14 -3.32 16.49 -14.65
C LYS A 14 -3.42 16.45 -13.14
N ASN A 15 -2.38 16.05 -12.46
CA ASN A 15 -2.35 15.88 -11.01
C ASN A 15 -1.73 17.12 -10.36
N LYS A 16 -2.43 17.65 -9.35
CA LYS A 16 -1.99 18.85 -8.62
C LYS A 16 -0.74 18.58 -7.79
N ILE A 17 -0.63 17.37 -7.22
CA ILE A 17 0.47 16.95 -6.37
C ILE A 17 0.99 15.61 -6.87
N THR A 18 2.32 15.48 -6.93
CA THR A 18 3.01 14.26 -7.37
C THR A 18 4.10 13.86 -6.39
N PRO A 19 4.33 12.55 -6.16
CA PRO A 19 5.40 12.09 -5.28
C PRO A 19 6.78 12.28 -5.91
N PHE A 20 7.80 12.38 -5.04
CA PHE A 20 9.19 12.22 -5.44
C PHE A 20 9.60 10.74 -5.47
N SER A 21 10.79 10.48 -5.99
CA SER A 21 11.37 9.14 -6.01
C SER A 21 11.79 8.69 -4.61
N ILE A 22 11.54 7.42 -4.28
CA ILE A 22 11.89 6.80 -3.00
C ILE A 22 13.39 6.98 -2.70
N ASN A 23 14.24 6.72 -3.67
CA ASN A 23 15.71 6.84 -3.52
C ASN A 23 16.23 8.27 -3.56
N SER A 24 15.35 9.27 -3.67
CA SER A 24 15.72 10.67 -3.50
C SER A 24 15.86 11.07 -2.03
N VAL A 25 15.43 10.22 -1.10
CA VAL A 25 15.36 10.52 0.33
C VAL A 25 16.16 9.51 1.13
N LYS A 26 17.13 9.99 1.88
CA LYS A 26 17.86 9.21 2.89
C LYS A 26 17.30 9.56 4.28
N ILE A 27 16.89 8.56 5.03
CA ILE A 27 16.35 8.71 6.37
C ILE A 27 17.40 8.28 7.39
N ASN A 28 17.60 9.06 8.45
CA ASN A 28 18.63 8.81 9.46
C ASN A 28 18.08 8.75 10.90
N GLY A 29 16.83 9.13 11.14
CA GLY A 29 16.22 9.19 12.46
C GLY A 29 15.47 7.92 12.86
N PHE A 30 14.40 8.09 13.63
CA PHE A 30 13.59 7.01 14.18
C PHE A 30 13.08 6.04 13.08
N MET A 31 12.54 6.55 12.00
CA MET A 31 12.10 5.71 10.88
C MET A 31 13.28 5.13 10.09
N GLY A 32 14.45 5.79 10.14
CA GLY A 32 15.69 5.26 9.57
C GLY A 32 16.12 3.95 10.23
N GLU A 33 15.98 3.83 11.56
CA GLU A 33 16.25 2.59 12.30
C GLU A 33 15.29 1.46 11.85
N TYR A 34 14.02 1.78 11.60
CA TYR A 34 13.06 0.79 11.06
C TYR A 34 13.42 0.38 9.63
N LEU A 35 13.80 1.32 8.77
CA LEU A 35 14.25 1.00 7.42
C LEU A 35 15.50 0.09 7.46
N GLU A 36 16.50 0.43 8.26
CA GLU A 36 17.70 -0.38 8.42
C GLU A 36 17.37 -1.80 8.90
N LYS A 37 16.43 -1.91 9.83
CA LYS A 37 15.92 -3.20 10.33
C LYS A 37 15.24 -4.01 9.24
N MET A 38 14.44 -3.36 8.36
CA MET A 38 13.88 -4.03 7.18
C MET A 38 14.98 -4.63 6.32
N LEU A 39 16.00 -3.82 6.00
CA LEU A 39 17.10 -4.22 5.12
C LEU A 39 17.95 -5.36 5.69
N LYS A 40 18.32 -5.28 6.98
CA LYS A 40 19.29 -6.19 7.59
C LYS A 40 18.68 -7.44 8.22
N VAL A 41 17.40 -7.40 8.60
CA VAL A 41 16.81 -8.45 9.45
C VAL A 41 15.49 -8.96 8.89
N THR A 42 14.52 -8.06 8.71
CA THR A 42 13.12 -8.48 8.50
C THR A 42 12.91 -9.20 7.18
N ILE A 43 13.42 -8.65 6.08
CA ILE A 43 13.23 -9.22 4.74
C ILE A 43 13.88 -10.61 4.63
N LEU A 44 15.08 -10.78 5.14
CA LEU A 44 15.78 -12.07 5.13
C LEU A 44 15.05 -13.09 6.01
N SER A 45 14.63 -12.69 7.21
CA SER A 45 13.84 -13.54 8.09
C SER A 45 12.50 -13.96 7.48
N GLN A 46 11.84 -13.08 6.73
CA GLN A 46 10.60 -13.42 6.01
C GLN A 46 10.84 -14.41 4.88
N TYR A 47 11.94 -14.26 4.12
CA TYR A 47 12.32 -15.24 3.10
C TYR A 47 12.47 -16.64 3.69
N GLU A 48 13.23 -16.76 4.81
CA GLU A 48 13.40 -18.03 5.52
C GLU A 48 12.06 -18.63 5.97
N LYS A 49 11.11 -17.79 6.40
CA LYS A 49 9.77 -18.26 6.78
C LYS A 49 8.99 -18.77 5.58
N LEU A 50 8.98 -18.04 4.46
CA LEU A 50 8.31 -18.42 3.22
C LEU A 50 8.85 -19.75 2.66
N GLU A 51 10.17 -19.95 2.71
CA GLU A 51 10.79 -21.25 2.37
C GLU A 51 10.36 -22.34 3.36
N LYS A 52 10.44 -22.08 4.67
CA LYS A 52 10.13 -23.06 5.71
C LYS A 52 8.68 -23.54 5.70
N VAL A 53 7.73 -22.64 5.49
CA VAL A 53 6.30 -23.00 5.44
C VAL A 53 5.91 -23.57 4.08
N GLY A 54 6.77 -23.44 3.07
CA GLY A 54 6.62 -24.03 1.74
C GLY A 54 5.82 -23.17 0.78
N THR A 55 5.65 -21.88 1.04
CA THR A 55 4.95 -20.97 0.12
C THR A 55 5.73 -20.79 -1.19
N ILE A 56 7.07 -20.65 -1.11
CA ILE A 56 7.92 -20.60 -2.31
C ILE A 56 7.95 -21.97 -3.01
N ASP A 57 7.93 -23.08 -2.25
CA ASP A 57 7.85 -24.42 -2.82
C ASP A 57 6.58 -24.65 -3.66
N ASN A 58 5.48 -23.94 -3.37
CA ASN A 58 4.29 -24.06 -4.18
C ASN A 58 4.53 -23.69 -5.66
N PHE A 59 5.38 -22.70 -5.94
CA PHE A 59 5.78 -22.35 -7.32
C PHE A 59 6.64 -23.45 -7.95
N ARG A 60 7.56 -24.06 -7.20
CA ARG A 60 8.36 -25.20 -7.67
C ARG A 60 7.50 -26.43 -7.96
N ILE A 61 6.46 -26.64 -7.15
CA ILE A 61 5.47 -27.72 -7.38
C ILE A 61 4.63 -27.40 -8.61
N ALA A 62 4.10 -26.19 -8.72
CA ALA A 62 3.27 -25.76 -9.84
C ALA A 62 4.00 -25.88 -11.19
N SER A 63 5.30 -25.57 -11.23
CA SER A 63 6.15 -25.74 -12.42
C SER A 63 6.60 -27.19 -12.68
N GLY A 64 6.26 -28.15 -11.79
CA GLY A 64 6.70 -29.55 -11.91
C GLY A 64 8.17 -29.80 -11.49
N LYS A 65 8.91 -28.78 -11.07
CA LYS A 65 10.31 -28.92 -10.61
C LYS A 65 10.46 -29.63 -9.28
N LYS A 66 9.38 -29.63 -8.47
CA LYS A 66 9.32 -30.33 -7.19
C LYS A 66 8.06 -31.17 -7.09
N LYS A 67 8.19 -32.40 -6.59
CA LYS A 67 7.02 -33.23 -6.26
C LYS A 67 6.47 -32.81 -4.92
N GLY A 68 5.14 -32.76 -4.79
CA GLY A 68 4.48 -32.40 -3.55
C GLY A 68 3.02 -31.96 -3.77
N SER A 69 2.41 -31.45 -2.71
CA SER A 69 1.08 -30.83 -2.74
C SER A 69 1.16 -29.40 -2.26
N PHE A 70 0.21 -28.58 -2.69
CA PHE A 70 0.06 -27.19 -2.26
C PHE A 70 0.02 -27.08 -0.72
N LYS A 71 0.68 -26.04 -0.18
CA LYS A 71 0.76 -25.77 1.25
C LYS A 71 0.24 -24.37 1.56
N GLY A 72 -0.43 -24.22 2.69
CA GLY A 72 -0.93 -22.93 3.20
C GLY A 72 -2.34 -22.59 2.73
N MET A 73 -2.66 -21.33 2.78
CA MET A 73 -3.97 -20.78 2.39
C MET A 73 -4.03 -20.56 0.87
N VAL A 74 -5.24 -20.58 0.30
CA VAL A 74 -5.45 -20.42 -1.16
C VAL A 74 -4.86 -19.12 -1.76
N PHE A 75 -4.56 -18.16 -0.91
CA PHE A 75 -3.99 -16.86 -1.26
C PHE A 75 -2.51 -16.69 -0.86
N SER A 76 -1.83 -17.75 -0.42
CA SER A 76 -0.44 -17.68 0.07
C SER A 76 0.56 -17.16 -0.95
N ASP A 77 0.28 -17.28 -2.26
CA ASP A 77 1.10 -16.69 -3.31
C ASP A 77 1.31 -15.17 -3.09
N SER A 78 0.29 -14.48 -2.57
CA SER A 78 0.36 -13.05 -2.29
C SER A 78 1.42 -12.68 -1.25
N ASP A 79 1.78 -13.58 -0.35
CA ASP A 79 2.81 -13.33 0.66
C ASP A 79 4.21 -13.28 0.01
N VAL A 80 4.45 -14.12 -1.00
CA VAL A 80 5.67 -14.09 -1.82
C VAL A 80 5.72 -12.81 -2.65
N TYR A 81 4.61 -12.41 -3.25
CA TYR A 81 4.54 -11.19 -4.07
C TYR A 81 4.79 -9.93 -3.22
N LYS A 82 4.17 -9.81 -2.04
CA LYS A 82 4.43 -8.70 -1.11
C LYS A 82 5.89 -8.68 -0.62
N TRP A 83 6.47 -9.86 -0.36
CA TRP A 83 7.89 -9.97 -0.02
C TRP A 83 8.79 -9.49 -1.17
N LEU A 84 8.46 -9.84 -2.43
CA LEU A 84 9.18 -9.37 -3.61
C LEU A 84 9.07 -7.85 -3.78
N GLU A 85 7.89 -7.28 -3.54
CA GLU A 85 7.70 -5.82 -3.56
C GLU A 85 8.59 -5.14 -2.52
N ALA A 86 8.57 -5.63 -1.27
CA ALA A 86 9.44 -5.14 -0.19
C ALA A 86 10.93 -5.26 -0.52
N SER A 87 11.32 -6.41 -1.04
CA SER A 87 12.71 -6.71 -1.43
C SER A 87 13.18 -5.84 -2.59
N SER A 88 12.30 -5.59 -3.56
CA SER A 88 12.60 -4.69 -4.67
C SER A 88 12.90 -3.28 -4.17
N TYR A 89 12.05 -2.71 -3.30
CA TYR A 89 12.35 -1.40 -2.71
C TYR A 89 13.62 -1.41 -1.85
N ALA A 90 13.92 -2.51 -1.16
CA ALA A 90 15.14 -2.64 -0.37
C ALA A 90 16.42 -2.53 -1.23
N LEU A 91 16.40 -3.01 -2.47
CA LEU A 91 17.52 -2.89 -3.42
C LEU A 91 17.83 -1.44 -3.82
N LEU A 92 16.98 -0.45 -3.50
CA LEU A 92 17.31 0.97 -3.68
C LEU A 92 18.32 1.48 -2.65
N PHE A 93 18.43 0.82 -1.50
CA PHE A 93 19.21 1.29 -0.35
C PHE A 93 20.40 0.39 -0.02
N SER A 94 20.55 -0.74 -0.70
CA SER A 94 21.59 -1.73 -0.41
C SER A 94 22.03 -2.46 -1.67
N ASP A 95 23.35 -2.61 -1.83
CA ASP A 95 23.96 -3.47 -2.86
C ASP A 95 24.09 -4.92 -2.37
N ASP A 96 23.12 -5.40 -1.60
CA ASP A 96 23.09 -6.74 -1.02
C ASP A 96 22.92 -7.81 -2.12
N LYS A 97 24.01 -8.49 -2.44
CA LYS A 97 24.03 -9.53 -3.48
C LYS A 97 23.22 -10.75 -3.09
N GLU A 98 23.20 -11.12 -1.81
CA GLU A 98 22.43 -12.27 -1.33
C GLU A 98 20.93 -12.00 -1.49
N LEU A 99 20.46 -10.79 -1.13
CA LEU A 99 19.07 -10.40 -1.37
C LEU A 99 18.73 -10.41 -2.86
N LYS A 100 19.60 -9.83 -3.71
CA LYS A 100 19.40 -9.84 -5.17
C LYS A 100 19.27 -11.25 -5.73
N GLU A 101 20.15 -12.17 -5.33
CA GLU A 101 20.08 -13.56 -5.76
C GLU A 101 18.79 -14.26 -5.33
N LYS A 102 18.30 -14.00 -4.10
CA LYS A 102 17.02 -14.53 -3.62
C LYS A 102 15.83 -13.98 -4.41
N VAL A 103 15.85 -12.68 -4.72
CA VAL A 103 14.83 -12.02 -5.55
C VAL A 103 14.80 -12.64 -6.95
N ASP A 104 15.95 -12.71 -7.63
CA ASP A 104 16.05 -13.23 -8.99
C ASP A 104 15.61 -14.69 -9.08
N LYS A 105 16.03 -15.52 -8.12
CA LYS A 105 15.62 -16.91 -8.02
C LYS A 105 14.11 -17.03 -7.84
N THR A 106 13.51 -16.24 -6.95
CA THR A 106 12.06 -16.28 -6.71
C THR A 106 11.28 -15.84 -7.94
N ILE A 107 11.73 -14.79 -8.63
CA ILE A 107 11.14 -14.34 -9.90
C ILE A 107 11.19 -15.45 -10.95
N GLN A 108 12.31 -16.14 -11.06
CA GLN A 108 12.43 -17.27 -12.00
C GLN A 108 11.48 -18.42 -11.64
N GLU A 109 11.31 -18.76 -10.36
CA GLU A 109 10.35 -19.77 -9.91
C GLU A 109 8.90 -19.41 -10.20
N ILE A 110 8.54 -18.11 -10.08
CA ILE A 110 7.23 -17.58 -10.45
C ILE A 110 7.02 -17.69 -11.97
N LYS A 111 8.00 -17.26 -12.77
CA LYS A 111 7.95 -17.35 -14.24
C LYS A 111 7.75 -18.77 -14.72
N ASP A 112 8.48 -19.73 -14.13
CA ASP A 112 8.41 -21.14 -14.49
C ASP A 112 7.08 -21.80 -14.09
N ALA A 113 6.36 -21.23 -13.12
CA ALA A 113 5.05 -21.68 -12.67
C ALA A 113 3.87 -21.10 -13.47
N GLN A 114 4.12 -20.14 -14.36
CA GLN A 114 3.09 -19.56 -15.21
C GLN A 114 2.68 -20.52 -16.31
N ASP A 115 1.39 -20.76 -16.46
CA ASP A 115 0.85 -21.57 -17.53
C ASP A 115 0.98 -20.87 -18.91
N GLU A 116 0.89 -21.66 -19.99
CA GLU A 116 1.00 -21.16 -21.37
C GLU A 116 -0.03 -20.10 -21.73
N ASP A 117 -1.23 -20.17 -21.14
CA ASP A 117 -2.30 -19.17 -21.31
C ASP A 117 -2.07 -17.88 -20.51
N GLY A 118 -0.97 -17.78 -19.77
CA GLY A 118 -0.63 -16.64 -18.92
C GLY A 118 -1.18 -16.69 -17.50
N TYR A 119 -1.98 -17.71 -17.16
CA TYR A 119 -2.50 -17.86 -15.80
C TYR A 119 -1.40 -18.20 -14.79
N ILE A 120 -1.46 -17.59 -13.61
CA ILE A 120 -0.59 -17.95 -12.50
C ILE A 120 -1.34 -17.85 -11.16
N ASN A 121 -1.47 -18.98 -10.50
CA ASN A 121 -1.86 -19.13 -9.10
C ASN A 121 -1.54 -20.57 -8.70
N THR A 122 -0.70 -20.78 -7.69
CA THR A 122 -0.16 -22.09 -7.37
C THR A 122 -1.19 -23.06 -6.78
N TYR A 123 -2.31 -22.56 -6.24
CA TYR A 123 -3.42 -23.39 -5.78
C TYR A 123 -4.19 -24.03 -6.95
N PHE A 124 -4.43 -23.26 -8.03
CA PHE A 124 -5.21 -23.70 -9.19
C PHE A 124 -4.35 -24.33 -10.27
N THR A 125 -3.55 -25.33 -9.86
CA THR A 125 -2.68 -26.10 -10.75
C THR A 125 -3.18 -27.53 -10.91
N PHE A 126 -2.68 -28.25 -11.92
CA PHE A 126 -3.02 -29.65 -12.22
C PHE A 126 -4.55 -29.88 -12.30
N GLU A 127 -5.09 -30.76 -11.49
CA GLU A 127 -6.51 -31.09 -11.50
C GLU A 127 -7.43 -29.92 -11.13
N ARG A 128 -6.89 -28.96 -10.33
CA ARG A 128 -7.66 -27.77 -9.93
C ARG A 128 -7.75 -26.68 -11.00
N LYS A 129 -7.08 -26.82 -12.13
CA LYS A 129 -7.21 -25.89 -13.27
C LYS A 129 -8.67 -25.68 -13.71
N LYS A 130 -9.51 -26.70 -13.61
CA LYS A 130 -10.95 -26.63 -13.91
C LYS A 130 -11.76 -25.77 -12.94
N GLU A 131 -11.20 -25.42 -11.78
CA GLU A 131 -11.83 -24.61 -10.74
C GLU A 131 -11.50 -23.13 -10.86
N ARG A 132 -10.64 -22.73 -11.80
CA ARG A 132 -10.26 -21.33 -12.04
C ARG A 132 -11.50 -20.46 -12.23
N TRP A 133 -11.49 -19.31 -11.57
CA TRP A 133 -12.58 -18.32 -11.64
C TRP A 133 -13.95 -18.83 -11.18
N SER A 134 -14.03 -19.97 -10.51
CA SER A 134 -15.29 -20.56 -10.06
C SER A 134 -15.86 -19.88 -8.81
N ASP A 135 -15.01 -19.29 -7.98
CA ASP A 135 -15.37 -18.63 -6.73
C ASP A 135 -14.48 -17.40 -6.48
N LEU A 136 -14.89 -16.27 -7.03
CA LEU A 136 -14.18 -15.00 -6.86
C LEU A 136 -14.33 -14.44 -5.42
N ALA A 137 -15.35 -14.86 -4.68
CA ALA A 137 -15.63 -14.38 -3.33
C ALA A 137 -14.57 -14.83 -2.33
N THR A 138 -14.16 -16.11 -2.38
CA THR A 138 -13.32 -16.71 -1.33
C THR A 138 -11.96 -17.22 -1.80
N LYS A 139 -11.77 -17.47 -3.09
CA LYS A 139 -10.54 -18.10 -3.63
C LYS A 139 -9.39 -17.14 -3.94
N HIS A 140 -9.64 -15.84 -3.86
CA HIS A 140 -8.61 -14.79 -3.89
C HIS A 140 -7.69 -14.77 -5.15
N GLU A 141 -8.14 -15.32 -6.29
CA GLU A 141 -7.34 -15.35 -7.52
C GLU A 141 -6.95 -13.92 -7.97
N LEU A 142 -7.96 -13.01 -8.03
CA LEU A 142 -7.76 -11.61 -8.42
C LEU A 142 -6.95 -10.81 -7.37
N TYR A 143 -7.06 -11.14 -6.09
CA TYR A 143 -6.23 -10.58 -5.03
C TYR A 143 -4.75 -10.94 -5.20
N CYS A 144 -4.45 -12.22 -5.46
CA CYS A 144 -3.08 -12.67 -5.75
C CYS A 144 -2.53 -12.01 -7.02
N ALA A 145 -3.36 -11.89 -8.06
CA ALA A 145 -2.99 -11.20 -9.30
C ALA A 145 -2.62 -9.72 -9.04
N GLY A 146 -3.39 -9.03 -8.20
CA GLY A 146 -3.10 -7.65 -7.80
C GLY A 146 -1.73 -7.51 -7.15
N HIS A 147 -1.43 -8.33 -6.14
CA HIS A 147 -0.12 -8.31 -5.48
C HIS A 147 1.05 -8.69 -6.41
N LEU A 148 0.84 -9.60 -7.37
CA LEU A 148 1.84 -9.88 -8.40
C LEU A 148 2.13 -8.63 -9.25
N MET A 149 1.07 -7.94 -9.71
CA MET A 149 1.21 -6.73 -10.52
C MET A 149 1.94 -5.62 -9.76
N GLN A 150 1.62 -5.41 -8.47
CA GLN A 150 2.32 -4.42 -7.64
C GLN A 150 3.79 -4.76 -7.45
N ALA A 151 4.11 -6.02 -7.15
CA ALA A 151 5.50 -6.47 -7.04
C ALA A 151 6.27 -6.31 -8.35
N ALA A 152 5.62 -6.61 -9.48
CA ALA A 152 6.22 -6.50 -10.80
C ALA A 152 6.51 -5.04 -11.19
N VAL A 153 5.58 -4.13 -10.93
CA VAL A 153 5.78 -2.70 -11.17
C VAL A 153 6.87 -2.13 -10.25
N ALA A 154 6.88 -2.51 -8.97
CA ALA A 154 7.93 -2.10 -8.04
C ALA A 154 9.31 -2.58 -8.49
N HIS A 155 9.43 -3.87 -8.86
CA HIS A 155 10.67 -4.46 -9.35
C HIS A 155 11.17 -3.76 -10.63
N LYS A 156 10.30 -3.52 -11.61
CA LYS A 156 10.61 -2.80 -12.84
C LYS A 156 11.14 -1.39 -12.56
N ARG A 157 10.46 -0.62 -11.70
CA ARG A 157 10.86 0.75 -11.36
C ARG A 157 12.21 0.82 -10.67
N VAL A 158 12.57 -0.21 -9.91
CA VAL A 158 13.83 -0.28 -9.17
C VAL A 158 14.98 -0.82 -10.02
N THR A 159 14.78 -1.92 -10.71
CA THR A 159 15.85 -2.66 -11.40
C THR A 159 15.92 -2.38 -12.90
N GLU A 160 14.83 -1.91 -13.51
CA GLU A 160 14.61 -1.80 -14.97
C GLU A 160 14.46 -3.18 -15.67
N GLU A 161 14.49 -4.29 -14.93
CA GLU A 161 14.30 -5.64 -15.46
C GLU A 161 12.83 -5.92 -15.76
N ASP A 162 12.52 -6.60 -16.86
CA ASP A 162 11.15 -6.83 -17.33
C ASP A 162 10.60 -8.21 -16.96
N THR A 163 11.41 -9.12 -16.48
CA THR A 163 11.02 -10.53 -16.32
C THR A 163 9.73 -10.73 -15.50
N LEU A 164 9.63 -10.09 -14.33
CA LEU A 164 8.42 -10.20 -13.50
C LEU A 164 7.25 -9.40 -14.09
N LEU A 165 7.55 -8.26 -14.74
CA LEU A 165 6.53 -7.44 -15.41
C LEU A 165 5.88 -8.19 -16.57
N GLU A 166 6.66 -8.93 -17.37
CA GLU A 166 6.13 -9.78 -18.45
C GLU A 166 5.17 -10.86 -17.92
N VAL A 167 5.49 -11.48 -16.79
CA VAL A 167 4.60 -12.44 -16.12
C VAL A 167 3.28 -11.76 -15.70
N ALA A 168 3.38 -10.60 -15.07
CA ALA A 168 2.22 -9.85 -14.62
C ALA A 168 1.34 -9.37 -15.79
N ILE A 169 1.95 -8.89 -16.89
CA ILE A 169 1.25 -8.47 -18.10
C ILE A 169 0.46 -9.64 -18.72
N LYS A 170 1.07 -10.81 -18.89
CA LYS A 170 0.38 -11.99 -19.44
C LYS A 170 -0.83 -12.37 -18.59
N PHE A 171 -0.69 -12.32 -17.27
CA PHE A 171 -1.81 -12.63 -16.37
C PHE A 171 -2.89 -11.54 -16.41
N ALA A 172 -2.52 -10.27 -16.43
CA ALA A 172 -3.46 -9.15 -16.59
C ALA A 172 -4.22 -9.21 -17.93
N ASP A 173 -3.55 -9.61 -19.00
CA ASP A 173 -4.15 -9.78 -20.31
C ASP A 173 -5.20 -10.91 -20.29
N LEU A 174 -4.87 -12.06 -19.71
CA LEU A 174 -5.82 -13.14 -19.53
C LEU A 174 -7.03 -12.72 -18.71
N ILE A 175 -6.82 -11.95 -17.63
CA ILE A 175 -7.91 -11.43 -16.80
C ILE A 175 -8.79 -10.47 -17.62
N ALA A 176 -8.19 -9.57 -18.41
CA ALA A 176 -8.92 -8.66 -19.28
C ALA A 176 -9.69 -9.37 -20.41
N ASP A 177 -9.16 -10.50 -20.88
CA ASP A 177 -9.86 -11.34 -21.87
C ASP A 177 -10.98 -12.18 -21.26
N THR A 178 -10.89 -12.46 -19.95
CA THR A 178 -11.88 -13.25 -19.21
C THR A 178 -13.05 -12.40 -18.71
N PHE A 179 -12.78 -11.21 -18.14
CA PHE A 179 -13.78 -10.39 -17.45
C PHE A 179 -14.13 -9.12 -18.23
N GLY A 180 -15.40 -8.74 -18.19
CA GLY A 180 -15.95 -7.57 -18.86
C GLY A 180 -17.47 -7.58 -18.89
N SER A 181 -18.07 -6.48 -19.33
CA SER A 181 -19.54 -6.33 -19.43
C SER A 181 -20.17 -7.30 -20.46
N ASP A 182 -19.41 -7.64 -21.49
CA ASP A 182 -19.75 -8.56 -22.58
C ASP A 182 -19.07 -9.95 -22.45
N LYS A 183 -18.35 -10.18 -21.35
CA LYS A 183 -17.62 -11.39 -21.04
C LYS A 183 -18.15 -12.03 -19.74
N LYS A 184 -17.29 -12.78 -19.03
CA LYS A 184 -17.64 -13.26 -17.69
C LYS A 184 -17.80 -12.07 -16.75
N ARG A 185 -19.01 -11.93 -16.17
CA ARG A 185 -19.26 -10.92 -15.14
C ARG A 185 -18.65 -11.36 -13.82
N GLY A 186 -18.06 -10.44 -13.07
CA GLY A 186 -17.47 -10.76 -11.78
C GLY A 186 -16.75 -9.57 -11.16
N ALA A 187 -16.60 -9.62 -9.83
CA ALA A 187 -15.77 -8.70 -9.07
C ALA A 187 -14.96 -9.49 -8.02
N PRO A 188 -13.74 -9.04 -7.66
CA PRO A 188 -12.93 -9.76 -6.67
C PRO A 188 -13.57 -9.72 -5.29
N GLY A 189 -13.72 -10.86 -4.62
CA GLY A 189 -14.22 -10.89 -3.24
C GLY A 189 -13.33 -10.08 -2.31
N HIS A 190 -12.01 -10.18 -2.46
CA HIS A 190 -11.05 -9.30 -1.80
C HIS A 190 -10.46 -8.31 -2.82
N PRO A 191 -10.76 -7.00 -2.70
CA PRO A 191 -10.13 -5.95 -3.49
C PRO A 191 -8.61 -5.92 -3.29
N GLU A 192 -7.90 -5.58 -4.31
CA GLU A 192 -6.47 -5.34 -4.44
C GLU A 192 -6.14 -5.04 -5.91
N ILE A 193 -6.75 -5.84 -6.79
CA ILE A 193 -6.44 -5.79 -8.22
C ILE A 193 -6.79 -4.42 -8.83
N GLU A 194 -7.77 -3.71 -8.28
CA GLU A 194 -8.20 -2.41 -8.78
C GLU A 194 -7.05 -1.39 -8.74
N MET A 195 -6.35 -1.25 -7.60
CA MET A 195 -5.20 -0.35 -7.50
C MET A 195 -3.99 -0.86 -8.29
N ALA A 196 -3.79 -2.16 -8.32
CA ALA A 196 -2.68 -2.79 -9.03
C ALA A 196 -2.79 -2.61 -10.56
N LEU A 197 -3.99 -2.73 -11.12
CA LEU A 197 -4.25 -2.49 -12.53
C LEU A 197 -4.01 -1.02 -12.92
N VAL A 198 -4.34 -0.07 -12.04
CA VAL A 198 -4.01 1.35 -12.30
C VAL A 198 -2.49 1.57 -12.29
N GLU A 199 -1.74 0.94 -11.38
CA GLU A 199 -0.28 1.01 -11.39
C GLU A 199 0.32 0.33 -12.64
N LEU A 200 -0.26 -0.79 -13.09
CA LEU A 200 0.14 -1.45 -14.32
C LEU A 200 -0.16 -0.59 -15.55
N TYR A 201 -1.32 0.11 -15.57
CA TYR A 201 -1.63 1.13 -16.58
C TYR A 201 -0.57 2.24 -16.61
N ARG A 202 -0.21 2.77 -15.46
CA ARG A 202 0.82 3.82 -15.32
C ARG A 202 2.18 3.38 -15.83
N GLU A 203 2.52 2.11 -15.66
CA GLU A 203 3.81 1.56 -16.09
C GLU A 203 3.82 1.23 -17.59
N THR A 204 2.75 0.63 -18.09
CA THR A 204 2.69 0.12 -19.48
C THR A 204 2.06 1.10 -20.48
N LYS A 205 1.33 2.11 -20.01
CA LYS A 205 0.50 3.04 -20.79
C LYS A 205 -0.65 2.35 -21.54
N ASN A 206 -0.99 1.13 -21.17
CA ASN A 206 -2.05 0.37 -21.82
C ASN A 206 -3.41 0.66 -21.16
N GLN A 207 -4.26 1.40 -21.86
CA GLN A 207 -5.58 1.84 -21.39
C GLN A 207 -6.48 0.69 -20.91
N LYS A 208 -6.32 -0.49 -21.48
CA LYS A 208 -7.07 -1.71 -21.14
C LYS A 208 -7.04 -2.02 -19.62
N TYR A 209 -5.93 -1.73 -18.93
CA TYR A 209 -5.81 -2.01 -17.50
C TYR A 209 -6.56 -0.98 -16.64
N LEU A 210 -6.56 0.29 -17.03
CA LEU A 210 -7.40 1.28 -16.35
C LEU A 210 -8.90 0.98 -16.55
N ASP A 211 -9.29 0.58 -17.74
CA ASP A 211 -10.68 0.22 -18.05
C ASP A 211 -11.11 -1.03 -17.27
N LEU A 212 -10.23 -2.02 -17.12
CA LEU A 212 -10.49 -3.20 -16.30
C LEU A 212 -10.59 -2.87 -14.80
N ALA A 213 -9.76 -1.95 -14.30
CA ALA A 213 -9.86 -1.48 -12.91
C ALA A 213 -11.21 -0.79 -12.65
N LYS A 214 -11.65 0.08 -13.57
CA LYS A 214 -12.98 0.72 -13.53
C LYS A 214 -14.10 -0.32 -13.56
N TYR A 215 -14.01 -1.28 -14.46
CA TYR A 215 -14.98 -2.37 -14.56
C TYR A 215 -15.14 -3.09 -13.23
N PHE A 216 -14.07 -3.54 -12.58
CA PHE A 216 -14.16 -4.23 -11.30
C PHE A 216 -14.74 -3.36 -10.17
N LEU A 217 -14.48 -2.05 -10.18
CA LEU A 217 -15.10 -1.12 -9.23
C LEU A 217 -16.61 -0.96 -9.49
N GLU A 218 -17.01 -0.85 -10.75
CA GLU A 218 -18.41 -0.67 -11.19
C GLU A 218 -19.26 -1.93 -11.01
N GLU A 219 -18.64 -3.12 -11.03
CA GLU A 219 -19.34 -4.39 -10.77
C GLU A 219 -19.70 -4.59 -9.29
N ARG A 220 -19.16 -3.78 -8.37
CA ARG A 220 -19.55 -3.83 -6.95
C ARG A 220 -21.00 -3.43 -6.77
N GLY A 221 -21.68 -4.15 -5.88
CA GLY A 221 -23.11 -3.95 -5.61
C GLY A 221 -24.05 -4.75 -6.51
N ASN A 222 -23.50 -5.57 -7.43
CA ASN A 222 -24.29 -6.42 -8.32
C ASN A 222 -24.31 -7.90 -7.89
N GLY A 223 -23.77 -8.23 -6.73
CA GLY A 223 -23.77 -9.59 -6.17
C GLY A 223 -22.66 -10.51 -6.72
N TYR A 224 -21.76 -10.02 -7.55
CA TYR A 224 -20.71 -10.85 -8.16
C TYR A 224 -19.54 -11.15 -7.23
N ALA A 225 -19.31 -10.30 -6.23
CA ALA A 225 -18.27 -10.51 -5.23
C ALA A 225 -18.77 -11.31 -4.01
N SER A 226 -20.07 -11.58 -3.90
CA SER A 226 -20.72 -12.19 -2.74
C SER A 226 -21.52 -13.46 -3.08
N THR A 227 -21.15 -14.17 -4.14
CA THR A 227 -21.84 -15.38 -4.60
C THR A 227 -21.77 -16.54 -3.59
N PHE A 228 -20.89 -16.48 -2.61
CA PHE A 228 -20.71 -17.49 -1.58
C PHE A 228 -21.38 -17.10 -0.26
N LYS A 229 -22.15 -18.01 0.34
CA LYS A 229 -23.07 -17.75 1.45
C LYS A 229 -22.45 -17.73 2.86
N PHE A 230 -21.10 -17.68 3.02
CA PHE A 230 -20.49 -17.65 4.37
C PHE A 230 -20.71 -16.32 5.09
N PHE A 231 -20.65 -15.23 4.36
CA PHE A 231 -20.88 -13.89 4.87
C PHE A 231 -21.92 -13.17 4.02
N ASN A 232 -22.53 -12.14 4.57
CA ASN A 232 -23.49 -11.30 3.85
C ASN A 232 -22.78 -10.46 2.76
N PRO A 233 -23.50 -9.90 1.79
CA PRO A 233 -22.93 -9.07 0.74
C PRO A 233 -22.14 -7.86 1.27
N GLU A 234 -22.53 -7.32 2.43
CA GLU A 234 -21.87 -6.21 3.08
C GLU A 234 -20.42 -6.53 3.47
N TYR A 235 -20.14 -7.75 3.93
CA TYR A 235 -18.79 -8.21 4.22
C TYR A 235 -17.85 -8.07 3.02
N TYR A 236 -18.35 -8.32 1.82
CA TYR A 236 -17.62 -8.22 0.56
C TYR A 236 -17.68 -6.82 -0.07
N ILE A 237 -18.36 -5.86 0.56
CA ILE A 237 -18.64 -4.53 0.01
C ILE A 237 -19.37 -4.68 -1.35
N ASP A 238 -20.35 -5.56 -1.40
CA ASP A 238 -21.11 -5.94 -2.61
C ASP A 238 -22.64 -5.77 -2.42
N HIS A 239 -23.03 -5.05 -1.35
CA HIS A 239 -24.43 -4.78 -1.01
C HIS A 239 -24.99 -3.55 -1.71
N LYS A 240 -24.11 -2.67 -2.23
CA LYS A 240 -24.45 -1.46 -2.98
C LYS A 240 -23.34 -1.12 -3.97
N PRO A 241 -23.65 -0.43 -5.08
CA PRO A 241 -22.62 0.18 -5.93
C PRO A 241 -21.67 1.08 -5.12
N PHE A 242 -20.39 1.10 -5.45
CA PHE A 242 -19.38 1.83 -4.67
C PHE A 242 -19.74 3.32 -4.48
N LYS A 243 -20.23 3.98 -5.52
CA LYS A 243 -20.63 5.40 -5.48
C LYS A 243 -21.81 5.69 -4.57
N GLU A 244 -22.59 4.69 -4.20
CA GLU A 244 -23.75 4.81 -3.29
C GLU A 244 -23.40 4.54 -1.83
N LEU A 245 -22.17 4.12 -1.53
CA LEU A 245 -21.72 3.88 -0.16
C LEU A 245 -21.73 5.18 0.66
N GLN A 246 -22.20 5.08 1.90
CA GLN A 246 -22.28 6.22 2.82
C GLN A 246 -21.39 6.05 4.05
N GLU A 247 -20.94 4.83 4.33
CA GLU A 247 -20.17 4.49 5.52
C GLU A 247 -19.17 3.37 5.28
N MET A 248 -18.15 3.30 6.13
CA MET A 248 -17.19 2.20 6.17
C MET A 248 -17.86 0.97 6.78
N THR A 249 -17.89 -0.12 6.03
CA THR A 249 -18.61 -1.35 6.42
C THR A 249 -17.89 -2.59 5.92
N GLY A 250 -18.31 -3.76 6.40
CA GLY A 250 -17.74 -5.04 6.01
C GLY A 250 -16.31 -5.23 6.50
N HIS A 251 -15.58 -6.10 5.83
CA HIS A 251 -14.18 -6.41 6.18
C HIS A 251 -13.28 -5.19 5.99
N ALA A 252 -12.55 -4.82 7.04
CA ALA A 252 -11.83 -3.54 7.09
C ALA A 252 -10.75 -3.40 6.00
N VAL A 253 -9.94 -4.44 5.76
CA VAL A 253 -8.90 -4.40 4.73
C VAL A 253 -9.52 -4.31 3.33
N ARG A 254 -10.62 -5.04 3.08
CA ARG A 254 -11.28 -5.05 1.76
C ARG A 254 -11.77 -3.67 1.36
N ILE A 255 -12.52 -2.99 2.23
CA ILE A 255 -13.03 -1.66 1.90
C ILE A 255 -11.91 -0.62 1.80
N LEU A 256 -10.89 -0.69 2.65
CA LEU A 256 -9.74 0.22 2.58
C LEU A 256 -8.92 0.01 1.30
N TYR A 257 -8.72 -1.23 0.85
CA TYR A 257 -8.08 -1.52 -0.44
C TYR A 257 -8.93 -1.05 -1.61
N LEU A 258 -10.25 -1.25 -1.55
CA LEU A 258 -11.16 -0.75 -2.56
C LEU A 258 -11.11 0.78 -2.66
N CYS A 259 -11.05 1.48 -1.52
CA CYS A 259 -10.87 2.93 -1.48
C CYS A 259 -9.52 3.38 -2.08
N ASN A 260 -8.45 2.60 -1.89
CA ASN A 260 -7.17 2.85 -2.58
C ASN A 260 -7.34 2.78 -4.10
N GLY A 261 -7.92 1.69 -4.61
CA GLY A 261 -8.18 1.51 -6.04
C GLY A 261 -9.10 2.59 -6.62
N ALA A 262 -10.19 2.90 -5.92
CA ALA A 262 -11.12 3.96 -6.32
C ALA A 262 -10.44 5.34 -6.37
N THR A 263 -9.54 5.63 -5.41
CA THR A 263 -8.79 6.89 -5.42
C THR A 263 -7.78 6.93 -6.58
N ASP A 264 -7.11 5.80 -6.88
CA ASP A 264 -6.22 5.71 -8.03
C ASP A 264 -6.98 5.91 -9.37
N ILE A 265 -8.18 5.35 -9.50
CA ILE A 265 -9.05 5.58 -10.66
C ILE A 265 -9.45 7.07 -10.75
N TYR A 266 -9.80 7.71 -9.61
CA TYR A 266 -10.07 9.15 -9.58
C TYR A 266 -8.87 9.98 -10.05
N LEU A 267 -7.67 9.66 -9.59
CA LEU A 267 -6.44 10.37 -9.95
C LEU A 267 -6.13 10.33 -11.45
N GLU A 268 -6.57 9.29 -12.17
CA GLU A 268 -6.41 9.18 -13.62
C GLU A 268 -7.60 9.75 -14.41
N THR A 269 -8.83 9.70 -13.86
CA THR A 269 -10.05 10.07 -14.60
C THR A 269 -10.60 11.44 -14.24
N GLY A 270 -10.37 11.90 -13.00
CA GLY A 270 -10.98 13.12 -12.47
C GLY A 270 -12.47 13.00 -12.12
N ASP A 271 -13.00 11.77 -11.92
CA ASP A 271 -14.40 11.52 -11.59
C ASP A 271 -14.78 12.12 -10.22
N LYS A 272 -15.47 13.25 -10.25
CA LYS A 272 -15.83 14.01 -9.04
C LYS A 272 -16.82 13.30 -8.13
N GLU A 273 -17.69 12.46 -8.69
CA GLU A 273 -18.64 11.67 -7.91
C GLU A 273 -17.88 10.62 -7.08
N LEU A 274 -16.89 9.99 -7.68
CA LEU A 274 -16.02 9.06 -6.99
C LEU A 274 -15.26 9.73 -5.83
N LEU A 275 -14.69 10.92 -6.06
CA LEU A 275 -14.05 11.69 -4.98
C LEU A 275 -15.02 12.04 -3.87
N SER A 276 -16.24 12.48 -4.19
CA SER A 276 -17.26 12.80 -3.19
C SER A 276 -17.62 11.59 -2.32
N THR A 277 -17.71 10.39 -2.90
CA THR A 277 -17.94 9.16 -2.13
C THR A 277 -16.75 8.83 -1.22
N LEU A 278 -15.52 8.95 -1.74
CA LEU A 278 -14.31 8.72 -0.95
C LEU A 278 -14.20 9.68 0.24
N GLU A 279 -14.52 10.95 0.06
CA GLU A 279 -14.54 11.95 1.15
C GLU A 279 -15.61 11.62 2.21
N LYS A 280 -16.80 11.17 1.83
CA LYS A 280 -17.85 10.71 2.77
C LYS A 280 -17.38 9.50 3.57
N LEU A 281 -16.81 8.50 2.91
CA LEU A 281 -16.28 7.29 3.56
C LEU A 281 -15.15 7.65 4.53
N TRP A 282 -14.25 8.52 4.12
CA TRP A 282 -13.16 8.99 4.99
C TRP A 282 -13.70 9.71 6.23
N ASN A 283 -14.67 10.61 6.03
CA ASN A 283 -15.29 11.33 7.14
C ASN A 283 -16.00 10.36 8.12
N ASN A 284 -16.73 9.37 7.61
CA ASN A 284 -17.35 8.34 8.44
C ASN A 284 -16.29 7.55 9.22
N LEU A 285 -15.18 7.15 8.57
CA LEU A 285 -14.06 6.47 9.23
C LEU A 285 -13.55 7.27 10.42
N VAL A 286 -13.11 8.50 10.18
CA VAL A 286 -12.37 9.28 11.20
C VAL A 286 -13.26 9.81 12.32
N THR A 287 -14.55 10.02 12.06
CA THR A 287 -15.46 10.56 13.07
C THR A 287 -16.20 9.52 13.88
N LYS A 288 -16.32 8.27 13.38
CA LYS A 288 -17.25 7.30 13.97
C LYS A 288 -16.70 5.87 14.09
N LYS A 289 -15.73 5.45 13.25
CA LYS A 289 -15.36 4.04 13.13
C LYS A 289 -13.86 3.76 13.30
N MET A 290 -13.07 4.75 13.68
CA MET A 290 -11.63 4.65 13.89
C MET A 290 -11.31 4.75 15.38
N TYR A 291 -10.35 3.95 15.83
CA TYR A 291 -9.79 4.03 17.17
C TYR A 291 -8.80 5.20 17.31
N VAL A 292 -8.52 5.61 18.54
CA VAL A 292 -7.56 6.69 18.85
C VAL A 292 -6.15 6.42 18.32
N THR A 293 -5.82 5.17 18.03
CA THR A 293 -4.55 4.73 17.43
C THR A 293 -4.53 4.84 15.89
N GLY A 294 -5.61 5.30 15.28
CA GLY A 294 -5.79 5.21 13.83
C GLY A 294 -6.16 3.79 13.34
N GLY A 295 -6.28 2.83 14.24
CA GLY A 295 -6.69 1.46 13.92
C GLY A 295 -8.14 1.38 13.43
N ALA A 296 -8.42 0.45 12.52
CA ALA A 296 -9.72 0.27 11.87
C ALA A 296 -10.17 -1.20 11.94
N GLY A 297 -11.50 -1.40 12.05
CA GLY A 297 -12.12 -2.71 12.23
C GLY A 297 -12.23 -3.11 13.70
N SER A 298 -13.46 -3.15 14.23
CA SER A 298 -13.71 -3.40 15.65
C SER A 298 -14.07 -4.85 15.97
N ARG A 299 -14.58 -5.59 14.97
CA ARG A 299 -15.13 -6.94 15.15
C ARG A 299 -14.15 -8.02 14.73
N TYR A 300 -14.03 -9.07 15.55
CA TYR A 300 -13.33 -10.32 15.17
C TYR A 300 -14.12 -11.08 14.10
N GLU A 301 -15.42 -11.04 14.21
CA GLU A 301 -16.36 -11.69 13.28
C GLU A 301 -16.25 -11.01 11.90
N GLY A 302 -15.60 -11.70 10.98
CA GLY A 302 -15.35 -11.19 9.63
C GLY A 302 -14.28 -10.09 9.54
N GLU A 303 -13.48 -9.86 10.59
CA GLU A 303 -12.41 -8.83 10.58
C GLU A 303 -12.97 -7.46 10.17
N ALA A 304 -14.17 -7.13 10.68
CA ALA A 304 -15.05 -6.14 10.09
C ALA A 304 -15.17 -4.86 10.91
N PHE A 305 -15.68 -3.82 10.25
CA PHE A 305 -16.24 -2.66 10.95
C PHE A 305 -17.50 -3.05 11.71
N GLY A 306 -17.70 -2.42 12.87
CA GLY A 306 -18.94 -2.46 13.63
C GLY A 306 -19.87 -1.30 13.28
N GLU A 307 -20.90 -1.14 14.10
CA GLU A 307 -21.78 0.04 14.03
C GLU A 307 -21.02 1.32 14.34
N GLU A 308 -21.63 2.48 14.08
CA GLU A 308 -21.07 3.77 14.48
C GLU A 308 -20.75 3.77 16.00
N TYR A 309 -19.53 4.19 16.36
CA TYR A 309 -19.02 4.22 17.75
C TYR A 309 -18.90 2.85 18.44
N GLU A 310 -19.01 1.74 17.71
CA GLU A 310 -18.69 0.41 18.23
C GLU A 310 -17.16 0.22 18.24
N LEU A 311 -16.52 0.72 19.31
CA LEU A 311 -15.06 0.75 19.45
C LEU A 311 -14.62 0.13 20.80
N PRO A 312 -14.89 -1.16 21.06
CA PRO A 312 -14.50 -1.81 22.32
C PRO A 312 -12.99 -2.00 22.40
N ASN A 313 -12.34 -1.51 23.46
CA ASN A 313 -10.88 -1.57 23.59
C ASN A 313 -10.33 -3.01 23.63
N LYS A 314 -10.95 -3.87 24.41
CA LYS A 314 -10.48 -5.25 24.63
C LYS A 314 -10.69 -6.16 23.42
N ARG A 315 -11.73 -5.90 22.63
CA ARG A 315 -12.07 -6.65 21.42
C ARG A 315 -11.80 -5.88 20.13
N ALA A 316 -10.98 -4.84 20.21
CA ALA A 316 -10.53 -4.15 19.01
C ALA A 316 -9.76 -5.15 18.13
N TYR A 317 -10.28 -5.41 16.92
CA TYR A 317 -9.55 -6.26 15.97
C TYR A 317 -8.37 -5.49 15.41
N THR A 318 -8.61 -4.32 14.84
CA THR A 318 -7.58 -3.36 14.43
C THR A 318 -6.39 -4.05 13.75
N GLU A 319 -6.70 -4.76 12.66
CA GLU A 319 -5.71 -5.52 11.91
C GLU A 319 -4.58 -4.62 11.40
N THR A 320 -3.35 -5.10 11.50
CA THR A 320 -2.18 -4.38 10.97
C THR A 320 -2.31 -4.08 9.47
N CYS A 321 -2.89 -5.00 8.67
CA CYS A 321 -3.13 -4.74 7.25
C CYS A 321 -4.16 -3.62 7.02
N ALA A 322 -5.16 -3.48 7.90
CA ALA A 322 -6.12 -2.38 7.82
C ALA A 322 -5.45 -1.02 8.11
N ALA A 323 -4.55 -0.97 9.09
CA ALA A 323 -3.74 0.22 9.33
C ALA A 323 -2.89 0.59 8.11
N ILE A 324 -2.21 -0.38 7.51
CA ILE A 324 -1.40 -0.17 6.29
C ILE A 324 -2.27 0.31 5.12
N ALA A 325 -3.43 -0.32 4.91
CA ALA A 325 -4.35 0.07 3.85
C ALA A 325 -4.88 1.51 4.06
N SER A 326 -5.17 1.90 5.31
CA SER A 326 -5.54 3.27 5.68
C SER A 326 -4.40 4.26 5.41
N PHE A 327 -3.17 3.93 5.79
CA PHE A 327 -1.98 4.73 5.51
C PHE A 327 -1.82 5.00 4.00
N MET A 328 -1.90 3.94 3.18
CA MET A 328 -1.80 4.04 1.73
C MET A 328 -2.94 4.85 1.11
N TRP A 329 -4.18 4.69 1.62
CA TRP A 329 -5.34 5.44 1.13
C TRP A 329 -5.24 6.92 1.47
N ASN A 330 -4.82 7.27 2.68
CA ASN A 330 -4.64 8.66 3.08
C ASN A 330 -3.58 9.37 2.22
N TYR A 331 -2.51 8.70 1.84
CA TYR A 331 -1.54 9.28 0.91
C TYR A 331 -2.16 9.62 -0.46
N ARG A 332 -2.98 8.72 -1.00
CA ARG A 332 -3.70 8.94 -2.26
C ARG A 332 -4.69 10.09 -2.16
N MET A 333 -5.42 10.17 -1.05
CA MET A 333 -6.34 11.29 -0.77
C MET A 333 -5.59 12.63 -0.65
N PHE A 334 -4.41 12.63 -0.03
CA PHE A 334 -3.55 13.81 -0.04
C PHE A 334 -3.12 14.20 -1.47
N LEU A 335 -2.70 13.28 -2.29
CA LEU A 335 -2.34 13.56 -3.70
C LEU A 335 -3.54 14.11 -4.50
N ALA A 336 -4.75 13.64 -4.20
CA ALA A 336 -5.99 14.06 -4.85
C ALA A 336 -6.42 15.48 -4.45
N THR A 337 -6.26 15.85 -3.18
CA THR A 337 -6.88 17.07 -2.61
C THR A 337 -5.89 18.15 -2.17
N GLY A 338 -4.69 17.72 -1.77
CA GLY A 338 -3.66 18.59 -1.16
C GLY A 338 -3.97 19.01 0.27
N GLU A 339 -4.81 18.26 0.99
CA GLU A 339 -5.19 18.60 2.37
C GLU A 339 -4.34 17.83 3.38
N ALA A 340 -3.76 18.55 4.35
CA ALA A 340 -2.87 18.01 5.39
C ALA A 340 -3.58 17.01 6.31
N LYS A 341 -4.89 17.10 6.50
CA LYS A 341 -5.67 16.18 7.35
C LYS A 341 -5.45 14.69 7.01
N TYR A 342 -5.23 14.40 5.74
CA TYR A 342 -4.91 13.04 5.31
C TYR A 342 -3.49 12.63 5.73
N VAL A 343 -2.54 13.55 5.69
CA VAL A 343 -1.17 13.28 6.15
C VAL A 343 -1.12 13.19 7.68
N ASP A 344 -1.93 13.96 8.40
CA ASP A 344 -2.08 13.83 9.85
C ASP A 344 -2.58 12.45 10.25
N LEU A 345 -3.55 11.92 9.52
CA LEU A 345 -4.01 10.55 9.75
C LEU A 345 -2.95 9.50 9.37
N MET A 346 -2.20 9.72 8.29
CA MET A 346 -1.06 8.86 7.95
C MET A 346 -0.07 8.76 9.12
N GLU A 347 0.30 9.88 9.72
CA GLU A 347 1.23 9.93 10.85
C GLU A 347 0.69 9.20 12.06
N LEU A 348 -0.57 9.46 12.44
CA LEU A 348 -1.24 8.77 13.54
C LEU A 348 -1.24 7.25 13.34
N VAL A 349 -1.62 6.80 12.15
CA VAL A 349 -1.67 5.38 11.78
C VAL A 349 -0.26 4.77 11.77
N LEU A 350 0.72 5.47 11.23
CA LEU A 350 2.11 5.02 11.18
C LEU A 350 2.63 4.68 12.58
N TYR A 351 2.62 5.66 13.48
CA TYR A 351 3.23 5.49 14.80
C TYR A 351 2.46 4.54 15.72
N ASN A 352 1.16 4.42 15.57
CA ASN A 352 0.31 3.67 16.51
C ASN A 352 -0.29 2.40 15.90
N GLY A 353 -0.90 2.48 14.71
CA GLY A 353 -1.61 1.35 14.10
C GLY A 353 -0.70 0.39 13.32
N LEU A 354 0.35 0.92 12.68
CA LEU A 354 1.25 0.15 11.81
C LEU A 354 2.49 -0.35 12.56
N LEU A 355 3.25 0.55 13.21
CA LEU A 355 4.49 0.17 13.88
C LEU A 355 4.26 -0.75 15.08
N SER A 356 3.09 -0.70 15.73
CA SER A 356 2.70 -1.68 16.75
C SER A 356 2.71 -3.11 16.20
N GLY A 357 2.48 -3.27 14.91
CA GLY A 357 2.50 -4.56 14.22
C GLY A 357 3.85 -5.25 14.16
N LEU A 358 4.97 -4.54 14.43
CA LEU A 358 6.33 -5.07 14.32
C LEU A 358 7.04 -5.05 15.67
N SER A 359 7.78 -6.10 15.99
CA SER A 359 8.64 -6.12 17.19
C SER A 359 9.91 -5.30 16.98
N ILE A 360 10.51 -4.88 18.09
CA ILE A 360 11.76 -4.10 18.08
C ILE A 360 12.90 -4.85 17.36
N ASP A 361 12.94 -6.18 17.47
CA ASP A 361 13.92 -7.02 16.78
C ASP A 361 13.61 -7.28 15.29
N GLY A 362 12.44 -6.86 14.81
CA GLY A 362 12.03 -6.99 13.40
C GLY A 362 11.61 -8.40 12.96
N LYS A 363 11.42 -9.35 13.89
CA LYS A 363 11.18 -10.78 13.58
C LYS A 363 9.83 -11.31 14.02
N ASN A 364 9.05 -10.51 14.77
CA ASN A 364 7.77 -10.90 15.32
C ASN A 364 6.71 -9.84 15.02
N TYR A 365 5.48 -10.28 14.86
CA TYR A 365 4.39 -9.45 14.33
C TYR A 365 3.12 -9.58 15.16
N PHE A 366 2.34 -8.50 15.23
CA PHE A 366 0.93 -8.56 15.54
C PHE A 366 0.11 -8.63 14.25
N TYR A 367 -0.89 -9.48 14.25
CA TYR A 367 -1.99 -9.46 13.29
C TYR A 367 -3.07 -8.51 13.79
N VAL A 368 -3.55 -8.75 14.98
CA VAL A 368 -4.59 -8.00 15.73
C VAL A 368 -3.92 -7.09 16.76
N ASN A 369 -4.43 -5.88 16.94
CA ASN A 369 -3.87 -4.89 17.86
C ASN A 369 -4.93 -4.37 18.84
N PRO A 370 -5.37 -5.16 19.86
CA PRO A 370 -6.32 -4.69 20.85
C PRO A 370 -5.73 -3.54 21.69
N LEU A 371 -6.58 -2.59 22.09
CA LEU A 371 -6.18 -1.45 22.89
C LEU A 371 -6.06 -1.79 24.38
N GLU A 372 -6.64 -2.92 24.79
CA GLU A 372 -6.58 -3.43 26.17
C GLU A 372 -6.24 -4.92 26.15
N ASP A 373 -5.20 -5.30 26.89
CA ASP A 373 -4.84 -6.71 27.13
C ASP A 373 -4.30 -6.91 28.56
N ARG A 374 -4.49 -8.11 29.08
CA ARG A 374 -3.97 -8.52 30.41
C ARG A 374 -2.60 -9.20 30.33
N GLY A 375 -1.78 -8.83 29.37
CA GLY A 375 -0.42 -9.34 29.19
C GLY A 375 -0.35 -10.73 28.56
N LYS A 376 -1.42 -11.21 27.89
CA LYS A 376 -1.45 -12.49 27.16
C LYS A 376 -1.25 -12.35 25.65
N HIS A 377 -1.57 -11.20 25.10
CA HIS A 377 -1.39 -10.93 23.68
C HIS A 377 0.10 -10.77 23.37
N ARG A 378 0.62 -11.55 22.43
CA ARG A 378 2.04 -11.57 22.07
C ARG A 378 2.22 -11.58 20.56
N ARG A 379 3.24 -10.90 20.07
CA ARG A 379 3.67 -11.00 18.69
C ARG A 379 4.13 -12.42 18.37
N LYS A 380 3.82 -12.89 17.18
CA LYS A 380 4.23 -14.20 16.67
C LYS A 380 5.25 -14.04 15.55
N SER A 381 6.16 -15.01 15.44
CA SER A 381 7.17 -14.98 14.38
C SER A 381 6.59 -15.22 12.99
N TRP A 382 5.42 -15.87 12.90
CA TRP A 382 4.67 -16.11 11.65
C TRP A 382 3.22 -16.49 11.95
N TYR A 383 2.39 -16.46 10.91
CA TYR A 383 0.96 -16.82 10.96
C TYR A 383 0.63 -17.76 9.82
N ASP A 384 -0.41 -18.59 9.97
CA ASP A 384 -0.92 -19.41 8.87
C ASP A 384 -1.50 -18.52 7.76
N CYS A 385 -2.20 -17.44 8.13
CA CYS A 385 -2.52 -16.31 7.27
C CYS A 385 -1.47 -15.23 7.49
N ALA A 386 -0.40 -15.23 6.69
CA ALA A 386 0.77 -14.37 6.89
C ALA A 386 0.68 -13.02 6.15
N CYS A 387 -0.51 -12.46 5.97
CA CYS A 387 -0.70 -11.23 5.20
C CYS A 387 0.02 -10.02 5.81
N CYS A 388 0.04 -9.85 7.15
CA CYS A 388 0.58 -8.68 7.83
C CYS A 388 2.12 -8.55 7.75
N PRO A 389 2.93 -9.61 7.98
CA PRO A 389 4.39 -9.49 7.97
C PRO A 389 4.96 -8.89 6.67
N PRO A 390 4.69 -9.42 5.48
CA PRO A 390 5.22 -8.85 4.26
C PRO A 390 4.54 -7.52 3.87
N ASN A 391 3.30 -7.28 4.32
CA ASN A 391 2.64 -5.99 4.14
C ASN A 391 3.35 -4.87 4.92
N ILE A 392 3.79 -5.14 6.16
CA ILE A 392 4.64 -4.23 6.94
C ILE A 392 5.95 -3.97 6.18
N ALA A 393 6.61 -5.03 5.70
CA ALA A 393 7.90 -4.90 5.03
C ALA A 393 7.81 -4.00 3.79
N ARG A 394 6.82 -4.22 2.88
CA ARG A 394 6.67 -3.40 1.68
C ARG A 394 6.37 -1.93 1.98
N THR A 395 5.62 -1.66 3.06
CA THR A 395 5.30 -0.29 3.45
C THR A 395 6.51 0.44 4.04
N LEU A 396 7.27 -0.22 4.93
CA LEU A 396 8.43 0.40 5.56
C LEU A 396 9.61 0.57 4.61
N THR A 397 9.81 -0.34 3.65
CA THR A 397 10.86 -0.18 2.62
C THR A 397 10.53 0.92 1.61
N SER A 398 9.25 1.20 1.38
CA SER A 398 8.82 2.29 0.50
C SER A 398 8.59 3.62 1.25
N PHE A 399 8.74 3.65 2.58
CA PHE A 399 8.43 4.80 3.43
C PHE A 399 9.06 6.12 2.98
N PRO A 400 10.32 6.19 2.52
CA PRO A 400 10.92 7.44 2.05
C PRO A 400 10.13 8.16 0.96
N GLY A 401 9.39 7.40 0.15
CA GLY A 401 8.56 7.93 -0.94
C GLY A 401 7.29 8.68 -0.50
N TYR A 402 6.91 8.60 0.78
CA TYR A 402 5.76 9.31 1.34
C TYR A 402 6.12 10.66 1.97
N MET A 403 7.43 10.89 2.25
CA MET A 403 7.88 12.04 3.02
C MET A 403 7.73 13.38 2.31
N TYR A 404 7.88 13.38 0.99
CA TYR A 404 7.86 14.59 0.19
C TYR A 404 6.99 14.45 -1.04
N ALA A 405 6.38 15.56 -1.44
CA ALA A 405 5.63 15.66 -2.69
C ALA A 405 5.85 17.02 -3.35
N THR A 406 5.45 17.17 -4.60
CA THR A 406 5.62 18.42 -5.33
C THR A 406 4.34 18.81 -6.07
N SER A 407 4.15 20.12 -6.24
CA SER A 407 3.17 20.71 -7.14
C SER A 407 3.82 21.74 -8.05
N LYS A 408 3.03 22.37 -8.92
CA LYS A 408 3.50 23.52 -9.72
C LYS A 408 4.01 24.68 -8.86
N ASP A 409 3.52 24.81 -7.62
CA ASP A 409 3.76 25.96 -6.74
C ASP A 409 4.93 25.71 -5.78
N GLY A 410 5.31 24.45 -5.52
CA GLY A 410 6.41 24.18 -4.59
C GLY A 410 6.53 22.72 -4.16
N ILE A 411 7.22 22.54 -3.04
CA ILE A 411 7.56 21.26 -2.44
C ILE A 411 6.82 21.11 -1.12
N TYR A 412 6.16 19.98 -0.92
CA TYR A 412 5.48 19.60 0.31
C TYR A 412 6.41 18.74 1.18
N ILE A 413 6.52 19.09 2.44
CA ILE A 413 7.13 18.28 3.49
C ILE A 413 5.98 17.68 4.30
N ASN A 414 5.69 16.42 4.02
CA ASN A 414 4.55 15.70 4.56
C ASN A 414 4.83 15.16 5.96
N LEU A 415 5.95 14.43 6.09
CA LEU A 415 6.34 13.75 7.32
C LEU A 415 7.68 14.30 7.80
N PHE A 416 7.79 14.44 9.11
CA PHE A 416 8.99 14.97 9.73
C PHE A 416 9.86 13.82 10.24
N GLU A 417 11.12 13.83 9.81
CA GLU A 417 12.09 12.82 10.18
C GLU A 417 13.50 13.36 9.88
N ASN A 418 14.46 12.99 10.69
CA ASN A 418 15.86 13.31 10.38
C ASN A 418 16.24 12.69 9.04
N SER A 419 16.45 13.54 8.02
CA SER A 419 16.56 13.09 6.64
C SER A 419 17.31 14.05 5.73
N GLU A 420 17.85 13.51 4.64
CA GLU A 420 18.38 14.26 3.52
C GLU A 420 17.64 13.89 2.23
N ALA A 421 17.08 14.87 1.55
CA ALA A 421 16.37 14.69 0.30
C ALA A 421 17.04 15.45 -0.85
N ASN A 422 17.35 14.76 -1.95
CA ASN A 422 17.85 15.34 -3.18
C ASN A 422 16.73 15.29 -4.21
N LEU A 423 16.01 16.39 -4.35
CA LEU A 423 14.76 16.46 -5.09
C LEU A 423 14.94 17.16 -6.43
N LYS A 424 14.33 16.66 -7.48
CA LYS A 424 14.29 17.33 -8.78
C LYS A 424 13.00 18.10 -8.94
N TYR A 425 13.05 19.42 -8.77
CA TYR A 425 11.92 20.32 -8.92
C TYR A 425 12.09 21.23 -10.15
N LYS A 426 11.13 21.20 -11.09
CA LYS A 426 11.17 21.99 -12.34
C LYS A 426 12.53 21.90 -13.07
N LYS A 427 13.06 20.68 -13.26
CA LYS A 427 14.38 20.37 -13.87
C LYS A 427 15.61 20.82 -13.07
N ARG A 428 15.45 21.20 -11.79
CA ARG A 428 16.51 21.67 -10.90
C ARG A 428 16.68 20.75 -9.72
N GLU A 429 17.87 20.70 -9.20
CA GLU A 429 18.16 19.98 -7.97
C GLU A 429 17.93 20.89 -6.77
N VAL A 430 17.16 20.41 -5.82
CA VAL A 430 16.88 21.04 -4.53
C VAL A 430 17.26 20.03 -3.46
N LYS A 431 18.22 20.39 -2.61
CA LYS A 431 18.53 19.58 -1.43
C LYS A 431 17.76 20.12 -0.25
N ILE A 432 17.04 19.25 0.46
CA ILE A 432 16.36 19.55 1.71
C ILE A 432 16.93 18.62 2.78
N THR A 433 17.40 19.21 3.89
CA THR A 433 17.82 18.45 5.06
C THR A 433 16.88 18.80 6.21
N GLN A 434 16.30 17.81 6.85
CA GLN A 434 15.57 17.94 8.10
C GLN A 434 16.46 17.45 9.24
N GLU A 435 16.73 18.34 10.21
CA GLU A 435 17.42 18.02 11.46
C GLU A 435 16.39 18.09 12.59
N THR A 436 16.01 16.95 13.15
CA THR A 436 14.95 16.86 14.17
C THR A 436 15.04 15.56 14.97
N GLU A 437 14.53 15.59 16.19
CA GLU A 437 14.26 14.41 17.02
C GLU A 437 12.75 14.07 17.06
N TYR A 438 11.99 14.55 16.07
CA TYR A 438 10.58 14.22 15.96
C TYR A 438 10.36 12.70 15.85
N PRO A 439 9.34 12.12 16.52
CA PRO A 439 8.21 12.76 17.18
C PRO A 439 8.44 13.13 18.68
N TRP A 440 9.65 12.98 19.21
CA TRP A 440 9.95 13.18 20.63
C TRP A 440 10.14 14.65 21.00
N ASP A 441 10.65 15.45 20.06
CA ASP A 441 10.77 16.91 20.19
C ASP A 441 10.12 17.59 18.98
N GLY A 442 9.35 18.64 19.23
CA GLY A 442 8.70 19.44 18.18
C GLY A 442 9.63 20.43 17.47
N LYS A 443 10.89 20.53 17.89
CA LYS A 443 11.87 21.42 17.26
C LYS A 443 12.41 20.81 15.96
N MET A 444 12.33 21.57 14.89
CA MET A 444 12.79 21.15 13.58
C MET A 444 13.62 22.24 12.92
N LYS A 445 14.75 21.86 12.31
CA LYS A 445 15.55 22.74 11.46
C LYS A 445 15.51 22.16 10.04
N ILE A 446 15.03 22.98 9.11
CA ILE A 446 14.92 22.62 7.70
C ILE A 446 15.93 23.48 6.93
N ILE A 447 16.92 22.82 6.33
CA ILE A 447 17.95 23.46 5.52
C ILE A 447 17.62 23.20 4.07
N VAL A 448 17.51 24.28 3.29
CA VAL A 448 17.22 24.23 1.85
C VAL A 448 18.37 24.77 1.06
N SER A 449 18.89 23.99 0.13
CA SER A 449 19.94 24.39 -0.81
C SER A 449 19.45 24.19 -2.24
N SER A 450 19.54 25.23 -3.05
CA SER A 450 19.19 25.17 -4.47
C SER A 450 20.29 25.86 -5.31
N ALA A 451 20.65 25.24 -6.42
CA ALA A 451 21.69 25.76 -7.32
C ALA A 451 21.26 27.02 -8.12
N THR A 452 20.03 27.51 -7.95
CA THR A 452 19.49 28.60 -8.78
C THR A 452 18.56 29.51 -7.96
N GLY A 453 18.61 30.81 -8.26
CA GLY A 453 17.85 31.86 -7.59
C GLY A 453 16.35 31.96 -7.92
N GLU A 454 15.68 30.89 -8.36
CA GLU A 454 14.23 30.92 -8.54
C GLU A 454 13.49 30.67 -7.24
N VAL A 455 12.45 31.46 -7.03
CA VAL A 455 11.55 31.37 -5.88
C VAL A 455 10.59 30.18 -6.06
N PHE A 456 10.46 29.38 -5.03
CA PHE A 456 9.42 28.37 -4.90
C PHE A 456 8.92 28.32 -3.46
N SER A 457 7.71 27.79 -3.26
CA SER A 457 7.15 27.66 -1.92
C SER A 457 7.57 26.34 -1.28
N LEU A 458 7.81 26.36 0.02
CA LEU A 458 7.78 25.18 0.85
C LEU A 458 6.42 25.11 1.55
N PHE A 459 5.81 23.95 1.52
CA PHE A 459 4.58 23.65 2.22
C PHE A 459 4.92 22.71 3.37
N LEU A 460 5.01 23.25 4.58
CA LEU A 460 5.28 22.48 5.80
C LEU A 460 3.96 22.04 6.39
N ARG A 461 3.76 20.76 6.59
CA ARG A 461 2.57 20.29 7.28
C ARG A 461 2.53 20.88 8.69
N LYS A 462 1.39 21.46 9.07
CA LYS A 462 1.11 21.78 10.45
C LYS A 462 0.32 20.61 11.06
N PRO A 463 0.92 19.81 11.96
CA PRO A 463 0.20 18.71 12.59
C PRO A 463 -1.06 19.21 13.27
N ASN A 464 -2.17 18.50 13.15
CA ASN A 464 -3.48 18.94 13.67
C ASN A 464 -3.53 19.07 15.21
N TRP A 465 -2.59 18.46 15.93
CA TRP A 465 -2.44 18.57 17.38
C TRP A 465 -1.60 19.78 17.83
N VAL A 466 -1.05 20.57 16.89
CA VAL A 466 -0.24 21.75 17.20
C VAL A 466 -1.12 23.00 17.25
N ASP A 467 -1.28 23.55 18.44
CA ASP A 467 -2.00 24.81 18.65
C ASP A 467 -1.12 26.04 18.34
N ASN A 468 0.14 26.02 18.82
CA ASN A 468 1.06 27.14 18.68
C ASN A 468 2.36 26.72 18.02
N TYR A 469 2.84 27.54 17.10
CA TYR A 469 4.12 27.34 16.42
C TYR A 469 4.88 28.68 16.26
N ASN A 470 6.19 28.58 16.11
CA ASN A 470 7.03 29.70 15.74
C ASN A 470 7.88 29.29 14.54
N ILE A 471 7.95 30.14 13.53
CA ILE A 471 8.78 29.93 12.35
C ILE A 471 9.75 31.10 12.21
N SER A 472 11.01 30.81 11.97
CA SER A 472 12.03 31.77 11.61
C SER A 472 12.81 31.29 10.38
N VAL A 473 13.24 32.22 9.54
CA VAL A 473 14.17 31.99 8.43
C VAL A 473 15.43 32.79 8.70
N ASP A 474 16.58 32.13 8.71
CA ASP A 474 17.88 32.73 9.01
C ASP A 474 17.91 33.53 10.33
N GLY A 475 17.13 33.06 11.33
CA GLY A 475 17.01 33.65 12.65
C GLY A 475 15.93 34.74 12.76
N GLU A 476 15.36 35.21 11.68
CA GLU A 476 14.31 36.23 11.69
C GLU A 476 12.91 35.55 11.72
N LYS A 477 12.07 35.99 12.64
CA LYS A 477 10.68 35.51 12.73
C LYS A 477 9.90 35.97 11.50
N ILE A 478 9.17 35.04 10.88
CA ILE A 478 8.36 35.35 9.71
C ILE A 478 6.88 35.01 9.98
N GLU A 479 6.00 35.70 9.27
CA GLU A 479 4.59 35.33 9.15
C GLU A 479 4.43 34.39 7.96
N VAL A 480 3.62 33.35 8.14
CA VAL A 480 3.34 32.33 7.11
C VAL A 480 1.86 32.23 6.88
N LYS A 481 1.46 31.91 5.67
CA LYS A 481 0.07 31.65 5.32
C LYS A 481 -0.23 30.18 5.56
N GLU A 482 -1.34 29.89 6.24
CA GLU A 482 -1.88 28.54 6.33
C GLU A 482 -2.80 28.26 5.15
N GLU A 483 -2.54 27.18 4.42
CA GLU A 483 -3.34 26.73 3.28
C GLU A 483 -3.54 25.23 3.36
N LYS A 484 -4.80 24.77 3.52
CA LYS A 484 -5.18 23.36 3.62
C LYS A 484 -4.41 22.57 4.70
N GLY A 485 -4.05 23.24 5.82
CA GLY A 485 -3.28 22.68 6.92
C GLY A 485 -1.77 22.62 6.66
N PHE A 486 -1.27 23.25 5.61
CA PHE A 486 0.15 23.49 5.37
C PHE A 486 0.51 24.95 5.62
N LEU A 487 1.66 25.18 6.21
CA LEU A 487 2.30 26.48 6.38
C LEU A 487 3.15 26.77 5.15
N ARG A 488 2.87 27.90 4.49
CA ARG A 488 3.52 28.31 3.24
C ARG A 488 4.32 29.58 3.42
#